data_d7146573d532439bdcf7e457c359c254
#
_entry.id   d7146573d532439bdcf7e457c359c254
#
_cell.length_a   1.000
_cell.length_b   1.000
_cell.length_c   1.000
_cell.angle_alpha   90.00
_cell.angle_beta   90.00
_cell.angle_gamma   90.00
#
_symmetry.space_group_name_H-M   'P 1'
#
loop_
_entity.id
_entity.type
_entity.pdbx_description
1 polymer ?
#
loop_
_entity_poly.entity_id
_entity_poly.type
_entity_poly.pdbx_seq_one_letter_code
_entity_poly.pdbx_strand_id
1 'polypeptide(L)'
;MYDFANSSFTTLIVTVAYSVYFVQVVAGHLRPEGLAERLWFWGYAASMFVVAVLSPTLGALADERAKKRAFLIGATILCVVCTALLALVRAGDIGLGLMLFGLANVGFDLGFVFCSAFLVELVPLSRMGRISGYGWGLGYVGGLLSLALAYPFIRGGFVEANLPLYRASFAVTAAFFLVGAIPTFLFLRERAQPHQSNATTAVWRSVFRRLGETARRLSHYPDLSRYLIAYLVYTDAINTVIVASAIFANKVLDFTPDDLIMYFLVTQVSAALGSILFGVLADRIGAARTITVTLFLWTALVAGAAVVRTHGQFYAIGLLAGAALGANQATSRTLLGRFTPLGRQAEFFGFFSVAGKFAAIIGPLVYAEVTAWTGSQRWAVLSMAVFFAVGWLIFRTVDEGRGMAAANAKA
;
A
#
# COMPACT_ATOMS: atom_id res chain seq x y z
N MET A 1 -2.17 7.95 -13.88
CA MET A 1 -1.00 8.85 -13.78
C MET A 1 -0.56 9.07 -12.33
N TYR A 2 -1.47 9.34 -11.38
CA TYR A 2 -1.07 9.54 -9.98
C TYR A 2 -0.39 8.30 -9.39
N ASP A 3 -0.97 7.10 -9.59
CA ASP A 3 -0.37 5.83 -9.11
C ASP A 3 1.04 5.60 -9.71
N PHE A 4 1.28 6.04 -10.96
CA PHE A 4 2.60 6.02 -11.59
C PHE A 4 3.61 6.89 -10.84
N ALA A 5 3.18 8.09 -10.46
CA ALA A 5 4.04 9.07 -9.81
C ALA A 5 4.37 8.67 -8.36
N ASN A 6 3.34 8.32 -7.59
CA ASN A 6 3.48 8.08 -6.16
C ASN A 6 4.23 6.79 -5.81
N SER A 7 4.26 5.80 -6.72
CA SER A 7 5.00 4.56 -6.51
C SER A 7 6.51 4.76 -6.38
N SER A 8 7.04 5.89 -6.85
CA SER A 8 8.44 6.27 -6.64
C SER A 8 8.80 6.39 -5.15
N PHE A 9 7.87 6.92 -4.35
CA PHE A 9 8.09 7.10 -2.92
C PHE A 9 8.21 5.73 -2.20
N THR A 10 7.29 4.82 -2.42
CA THR A 10 7.36 3.49 -1.78
C THR A 10 8.58 2.72 -2.23
N THR A 11 8.90 2.76 -3.52
CA THR A 11 10.05 2.02 -4.07
C THR A 11 11.37 2.55 -3.53
N LEU A 12 11.61 3.85 -3.62
CA LEU A 12 12.91 4.43 -3.28
C LEU A 12 13.04 4.83 -1.82
N ILE A 13 12.03 5.48 -1.25
CA ILE A 13 12.15 6.02 0.10
C ILE A 13 11.84 4.94 1.15
N VAL A 14 10.74 4.21 0.97
CA VAL A 14 10.34 3.21 1.98
C VAL A 14 11.18 1.94 1.87
N THR A 15 11.52 1.49 0.64
CA THR A 15 12.05 0.14 0.44
C THR A 15 13.55 0.12 0.13
N VAL A 16 14.03 0.88 -0.87
CA VAL A 16 15.36 0.63 -1.46
C VAL A 16 16.45 1.59 -0.95
N ALA A 17 16.16 2.90 -0.92
CA ALA A 17 17.24 3.87 -0.75
C ALA A 17 17.25 4.51 0.65
N TYR A 18 16.18 5.21 1.05
CA TYR A 18 16.23 5.98 2.30
C TYR A 18 16.19 5.09 3.55
N SER A 19 15.43 4.01 3.55
CA SER A 19 15.39 3.05 4.66
C SER A 19 16.79 2.52 5.00
N VAL A 20 17.54 2.11 3.97
CA VAL A 20 18.90 1.59 4.12
C VAL A 20 19.87 2.71 4.50
N TYR A 21 19.76 3.89 3.86
CA TYR A 21 20.56 5.06 4.20
C TYR A 21 20.36 5.48 5.67
N PHE A 22 19.12 5.48 6.15
CA PHE A 22 18.82 5.81 7.54
C PHE A 22 19.52 4.85 8.51
N VAL A 23 19.37 3.54 8.28
CA VAL A 23 19.93 2.52 9.17
C VAL A 23 21.46 2.52 9.14
N GLN A 24 22.07 2.60 7.95
CA GLN A 24 23.51 2.43 7.81
C GLN A 24 24.30 3.73 7.98
N VAL A 25 23.74 4.90 7.62
CA VAL A 25 24.45 6.17 7.64
C VAL A 25 23.93 7.09 8.74
N VAL A 26 22.62 7.39 8.75
CA VAL A 26 22.05 8.37 9.69
C VAL A 26 22.13 7.86 11.12
N ALA A 27 21.76 6.62 11.37
CA ALA A 27 21.71 5.99 12.68
C ALA A 27 22.79 4.91 12.88
N GLY A 28 23.69 4.70 11.91
CA GLY A 28 24.66 3.62 11.89
C GLY A 28 25.70 3.64 13.03
N HIS A 29 25.89 4.79 13.67
CA HIS A 29 26.77 4.96 14.84
C HIS A 29 26.14 4.52 16.16
N LEU A 30 24.83 4.24 16.19
CA LEU A 30 24.13 3.89 17.43
C LEU A 30 24.52 2.49 17.95
N ARG A 31 24.52 2.37 19.26
CA ARG A 31 24.71 1.10 19.98
C ARG A 31 23.55 0.94 21.00
N PRO A 32 23.10 -0.28 21.34
CA PRO A 32 23.56 -1.58 20.83
C PRO A 32 23.15 -1.82 19.37
N GLU A 33 23.72 -2.86 18.73
CA GLU A 33 23.33 -3.30 17.39
C GLU A 33 21.81 -3.53 17.29
N GLY A 34 21.22 -3.16 16.16
CA GLY A 34 19.76 -3.24 15.95
C GLY A 34 18.96 -2.02 16.43
N LEU A 35 19.60 -1.05 17.11
CA LEU A 35 18.88 0.15 17.58
C LEU A 35 18.43 1.05 16.40
N ALA A 36 19.25 1.14 15.34
CA ALA A 36 18.93 1.91 14.14
C ALA A 36 17.69 1.36 13.44
N GLU A 37 17.62 0.04 13.26
CA GLU A 37 16.45 -0.66 12.70
C GLU A 37 15.21 -0.46 13.57
N ARG A 38 15.35 -0.57 14.89
CA ARG A 38 14.24 -0.32 15.83
C ARG A 38 13.68 1.09 15.68
N LEU A 39 14.54 2.10 15.60
CA LEU A 39 14.11 3.49 15.41
C LEU A 39 13.42 3.70 14.06
N TRP A 40 13.94 3.07 12.99
CA TRP A 40 13.29 3.08 11.69
C TRP A 40 11.88 2.51 11.74
N PHE A 41 11.74 1.29 12.27
CA PHE A 41 10.43 0.64 12.35
C PHE A 41 9.46 1.37 13.28
N TRP A 42 9.95 1.96 14.37
CA TRP A 42 9.10 2.77 15.25
C TRP A 42 8.65 4.06 14.58
N GLY A 43 9.54 4.74 13.85
CA GLY A 43 9.19 5.93 13.06
C GLY A 43 8.18 5.62 11.97
N TYR A 44 8.37 4.50 11.27
CA TYR A 44 7.41 4.01 10.28
C TYR A 44 6.05 3.69 10.92
N ALA A 45 6.03 2.91 12.01
CA ALA A 45 4.81 2.58 12.73
C ALA A 45 4.08 3.83 13.28
N ALA A 46 4.82 4.80 13.82
CA ALA A 46 4.26 6.06 14.27
C ALA A 46 3.59 6.83 13.13
N SER A 47 4.23 6.89 11.95
CA SER A 47 3.63 7.53 10.76
C SER A 47 2.36 6.81 10.31
N MET A 48 2.35 5.46 10.34
CA MET A 48 1.18 4.65 10.00
C MET A 48 0.03 4.87 10.99
N PHE A 49 0.33 5.01 12.28
CA PHE A 49 -0.68 5.36 13.29
C PHE A 49 -1.29 6.74 13.02
N VAL A 50 -0.47 7.74 12.69
CA VAL A 50 -0.95 9.07 12.30
C VAL A 50 -1.84 9.00 11.07
N VAL A 51 -1.47 8.22 10.04
CA VAL A 51 -2.30 7.98 8.86
C VAL A 51 -3.63 7.33 9.24
N ALA A 52 -3.61 6.29 10.09
CA ALA A 52 -4.82 5.59 10.52
C ALA A 52 -5.83 6.53 11.22
N VAL A 53 -5.34 7.48 12.00
CA VAL A 53 -6.18 8.48 12.67
C VAL A 53 -6.65 9.58 11.71
N LEU A 54 -5.77 10.07 10.85
CA LEU A 54 -6.06 11.22 9.99
C LEU A 54 -6.87 10.86 8.75
N SER A 55 -6.66 9.69 8.13
CA SER A 55 -7.26 9.38 6.82
C SER A 55 -8.79 9.37 6.82
N PRO A 56 -9.52 8.72 7.76
CA PRO A 56 -10.98 8.79 7.75
C PRO A 56 -11.50 10.19 8.06
N THR A 57 -10.80 10.92 8.93
CA THR A 57 -11.22 12.26 9.38
C THR A 57 -11.03 13.30 8.27
N LEU A 58 -9.85 13.34 7.67
CA LEU A 58 -9.57 14.24 6.56
C LEU A 58 -10.35 13.81 5.31
N GLY A 59 -10.60 12.50 5.14
CA GLY A 59 -11.47 11.97 4.11
C GLY A 59 -12.88 12.53 4.23
N ALA A 60 -13.50 12.40 5.41
CA ALA A 60 -14.84 12.96 5.68
C ALA A 60 -14.89 14.48 5.47
N LEU A 61 -13.85 15.21 5.92
CA LEU A 61 -13.75 16.65 5.75
C LEU A 61 -13.63 17.05 4.28
N ALA A 62 -12.87 16.28 3.49
CA ALA A 62 -12.70 16.51 2.07
C ALA A 62 -14.00 16.26 1.28
N ASP A 63 -14.77 15.23 1.67
CA ASP A 63 -16.07 14.93 1.11
C ASP A 63 -17.10 16.02 1.45
N GLU A 64 -17.23 16.40 2.73
CA GLU A 64 -18.17 17.45 3.19
C GLU A 64 -17.94 18.79 2.48
N ARG A 65 -16.67 19.17 2.27
CA ARG A 65 -16.30 20.46 1.66
C ARG A 65 -16.21 20.41 0.14
N ALA A 66 -16.37 19.24 -0.47
CA ALA A 66 -16.12 19.00 -1.89
C ALA A 66 -14.75 19.57 -2.33
N LYS A 67 -13.67 19.26 -1.56
CA LYS A 67 -12.31 19.77 -1.77
C LYS A 67 -11.26 18.64 -1.85
N LYS A 68 -11.65 17.44 -2.29
CA LYS A 68 -10.75 16.29 -2.39
C LYS A 68 -9.50 16.61 -3.22
N ARG A 69 -9.65 17.40 -4.31
CA ARG A 69 -8.52 17.84 -5.14
C ARG A 69 -7.54 18.71 -4.35
N ALA A 70 -8.01 19.64 -3.54
CA ALA A 70 -7.14 20.48 -2.72
C ALA A 70 -6.39 19.65 -1.66
N PHE A 71 -7.07 18.69 -1.03
CA PHE A 71 -6.44 17.77 -0.08
C PHE A 71 -5.42 16.85 -0.76
N LEU A 72 -5.71 16.34 -1.98
CA LEU A 72 -4.77 15.55 -2.78
C LEU A 72 -3.50 16.35 -3.10
N ILE A 73 -3.65 17.60 -3.56
CA ILE A 73 -2.52 18.49 -3.87
C ILE A 73 -1.71 18.77 -2.60
N GLY A 74 -2.36 19.15 -1.50
CA GLY A 74 -1.69 19.42 -0.23
C GLY A 74 -0.91 18.22 0.32
N ALA A 75 -1.51 17.02 0.29
CA ALA A 75 -0.87 15.78 0.70
C ALA A 75 0.33 15.43 -0.20
N THR A 76 0.20 15.63 -1.50
CA THR A 76 1.31 15.39 -2.46
C THR A 76 2.45 16.39 -2.25
N ILE A 77 2.14 17.68 -2.07
CA ILE A 77 3.17 18.70 -1.80
C ILE A 77 3.90 18.38 -0.50
N LEU A 78 3.18 17.99 0.56
CA LEU A 78 3.78 17.57 1.83
C LEU A 78 4.77 16.41 1.59
N CYS A 79 4.34 15.37 0.87
CA CYS A 79 5.20 14.22 0.56
C CYS A 79 6.43 14.66 -0.24
N VAL A 80 6.24 15.38 -1.32
CA VAL A 80 7.32 15.80 -2.23
C VAL A 80 8.34 16.71 -1.53
N VAL A 81 7.88 17.71 -0.77
CA VAL A 81 8.75 18.63 -0.05
C VAL A 81 9.56 17.89 1.01
N CYS A 82 8.89 17.09 1.85
CA CYS A 82 9.60 16.33 2.88
C CYS A 82 10.58 15.32 2.25
N THR A 83 10.22 14.66 1.15
CA THR A 83 11.12 13.75 0.42
C THR A 83 12.33 14.48 -0.14
N ALA A 84 12.15 15.68 -0.71
CA ALA A 84 13.28 16.50 -1.19
C ALA A 84 14.20 16.92 -0.03
N LEU A 85 13.62 17.29 1.12
CA LEU A 85 14.37 17.69 2.31
C LEU A 85 15.15 16.53 2.94
N LEU A 86 14.78 15.26 2.68
CA LEU A 86 15.60 14.10 3.10
C LEU A 86 17.02 14.16 2.52
N ALA A 87 17.22 14.85 1.38
CA ALA A 87 18.56 15.06 0.82
C ALA A 87 19.50 15.90 1.73
N LEU A 88 18.94 16.63 2.69
CA LEU A 88 19.70 17.41 3.66
C LEU A 88 20.11 16.60 4.90
N VAL A 89 19.48 15.45 5.14
CA VAL A 89 19.73 14.59 6.31
C VAL A 89 21.11 13.98 6.22
N ARG A 90 21.89 14.10 7.29
CA ARG A 90 23.28 13.61 7.41
C ARG A 90 23.39 12.57 8.54
N ALA A 91 24.56 11.97 8.67
CA ALA A 91 24.87 11.10 9.79
C ALA A 91 24.64 11.81 11.13
N GLY A 92 23.88 11.19 12.04
CA GLY A 92 23.50 11.75 13.33
C GLY A 92 22.18 12.53 13.36
N ASP A 93 21.61 12.94 12.23
CA ASP A 93 20.36 13.70 12.16
C ASP A 93 19.11 12.80 12.33
N ILE A 94 19.11 11.92 13.33
CA ILE A 94 18.10 10.88 13.53
C ILE A 94 16.70 11.47 13.65
N GLY A 95 16.52 12.45 14.52
CA GLY A 95 15.21 13.08 14.75
C GLY A 95 14.66 13.77 13.51
N LEU A 96 15.50 14.54 12.81
CA LEU A 96 15.13 15.20 11.55
C LEU A 96 14.77 14.17 10.48
N GLY A 97 15.57 13.12 10.33
CA GLY A 97 15.36 12.06 9.37
C GLY A 97 14.02 11.33 9.57
N LEU A 98 13.71 10.94 10.81
CA LEU A 98 12.44 10.28 11.14
C LEU A 98 11.24 11.21 11.00
N MET A 99 11.37 12.48 11.38
CA MET A 99 10.31 13.47 11.24
C MET A 99 9.97 13.72 9.77
N LEU A 100 10.97 14.00 8.94
CA LEU A 100 10.77 14.24 7.50
C LEU A 100 10.21 13.01 6.80
N PHE A 101 10.75 11.83 7.10
CA PHE A 101 10.21 10.56 6.58
C PHE A 101 8.76 10.35 7.01
N GLY A 102 8.45 10.54 8.30
CA GLY A 102 7.10 10.36 8.83
C GLY A 102 6.09 11.28 8.16
N LEU A 103 6.43 12.58 8.00
CA LEU A 103 5.58 13.55 7.31
C LEU A 103 5.42 13.21 5.82
N ALA A 104 6.49 12.80 5.14
CA ALA A 104 6.42 12.37 3.75
C ALA A 104 5.51 11.14 3.59
N ASN A 105 5.63 10.16 4.49
CA ASN A 105 4.82 8.96 4.46
C ASN A 105 3.33 9.24 4.76
N VAL A 106 3.04 10.14 5.69
CA VAL A 106 1.66 10.63 5.93
C VAL A 106 1.10 11.30 4.68
N GLY A 107 1.88 12.18 4.04
CA GLY A 107 1.49 12.82 2.78
C GLY A 107 1.24 11.83 1.65
N PHE A 108 2.09 10.81 1.51
CA PHE A 108 1.95 9.74 0.53
C PHE A 108 0.63 8.97 0.71
N ASP A 109 0.37 8.48 1.91
CA ASP A 109 -0.82 7.67 2.20
C ASP A 109 -2.12 8.46 2.07
N LEU A 110 -2.16 9.70 2.57
CA LEU A 110 -3.31 10.59 2.39
C LEU A 110 -3.55 10.90 0.91
N GLY A 111 -2.49 11.16 0.14
CA GLY A 111 -2.58 11.35 -1.30
C GLY A 111 -3.20 10.12 -2.00
N PHE A 112 -2.79 8.91 -1.61
CA PHE A 112 -3.38 7.67 -2.14
C PHE A 112 -4.87 7.53 -1.80
N VAL A 113 -5.28 7.88 -0.57
CA VAL A 113 -6.70 7.88 -0.14
C VAL A 113 -7.52 8.82 -1.02
N PHE A 114 -7.09 10.07 -1.17
CA PHE A 114 -7.83 11.07 -1.96
C PHE A 114 -7.85 10.71 -3.45
N CYS A 115 -6.73 10.25 -4.01
CA CYS A 115 -6.69 9.81 -5.41
C CYS A 115 -7.64 8.63 -5.65
N SER A 116 -7.65 7.65 -4.74
CA SER A 116 -8.53 6.48 -4.84
C SER A 116 -10.02 6.85 -4.73
N ALA A 117 -10.36 7.87 -3.93
CA ALA A 117 -11.72 8.37 -3.80
C ALA A 117 -12.27 8.94 -5.12
N PHE A 118 -11.42 9.55 -5.95
CA PHE A 118 -11.81 10.02 -7.28
C PHE A 118 -12.18 8.89 -8.25
N LEU A 119 -11.70 7.68 -8.04
CA LEU A 119 -12.06 6.53 -8.89
C LEU A 119 -13.58 6.35 -8.97
N VAL A 120 -14.27 6.50 -7.84
CA VAL A 120 -15.75 6.35 -7.73
C VAL A 120 -16.49 7.47 -8.44
N GLU A 121 -15.94 8.69 -8.45
CA GLU A 121 -16.59 9.85 -9.09
C GLU A 121 -16.41 9.89 -10.61
N LEU A 122 -15.29 9.40 -11.08
CA LEU A 122 -14.87 9.59 -12.46
C LEU A 122 -15.17 8.40 -13.35
N VAL A 123 -15.34 7.21 -12.75
CA VAL A 123 -15.40 5.95 -13.48
C VAL A 123 -16.75 5.27 -13.27
N PRO A 124 -17.46 4.91 -14.35
CA PRO A 124 -18.66 4.08 -14.22
C PRO A 124 -18.35 2.74 -13.54
N LEU A 125 -19.26 2.25 -12.70
CA LEU A 125 -19.10 0.99 -11.96
C LEU A 125 -18.72 -0.20 -12.84
N SER A 126 -19.22 -0.21 -14.12
CA SER A 126 -18.93 -1.26 -15.11
C SER A 126 -17.50 -1.27 -15.64
N ARG A 127 -16.73 -0.19 -15.44
CA ARG A 127 -15.33 -0.05 -15.90
C ARG A 127 -14.35 0.17 -14.75
N MET A 128 -14.80 0.11 -13.52
CA MET A 128 -14.01 0.45 -12.35
C MET A 128 -12.83 -0.52 -12.16
N GLY A 129 -13.03 -1.81 -12.46
CA GLY A 129 -12.00 -2.84 -12.36
C GLY A 129 -10.82 -2.56 -13.29
N ARG A 130 -11.09 -2.33 -14.58
CA ARG A 130 -10.02 -2.05 -15.56
C ARG A 130 -9.28 -0.76 -15.28
N ILE A 131 -9.97 0.30 -14.86
CA ILE A 131 -9.30 1.57 -14.54
C ILE A 131 -8.47 1.46 -13.26
N SER A 132 -8.96 0.76 -12.25
CA SER A 132 -8.16 0.42 -11.06
C SER A 132 -6.93 -0.41 -11.43
N GLY A 133 -7.10 -1.41 -12.31
CA GLY A 133 -6.01 -2.24 -12.83
C GLY A 133 -4.96 -1.44 -13.60
N TYR A 134 -5.39 -0.53 -14.49
CA TYR A 134 -4.47 0.36 -15.20
C TYR A 134 -3.71 1.29 -14.24
N GLY A 135 -4.39 1.80 -13.19
CA GLY A 135 -3.76 2.61 -12.16
C GLY A 135 -2.61 1.86 -11.48
N TRP A 136 -2.88 0.67 -10.96
CA TRP A 136 -1.88 -0.16 -10.30
C TRP A 136 -0.78 -0.62 -11.27
N GLY A 137 -1.13 -1.04 -12.49
CA GLY A 137 -0.16 -1.42 -13.52
C GLY A 137 0.81 -0.30 -13.86
N LEU A 138 0.29 0.91 -14.07
CA LEU A 138 1.11 2.12 -14.24
C LEU A 138 1.93 2.43 -13.00
N GLY A 139 1.41 2.17 -11.79
CA GLY A 139 2.14 2.32 -10.54
C GLY A 139 3.41 1.46 -10.51
N TYR A 140 3.28 0.18 -10.84
CA TYR A 140 4.45 -0.73 -10.93
C TYR A 140 5.49 -0.24 -11.95
N VAL A 141 5.04 0.20 -13.12
CA VAL A 141 5.93 0.78 -14.15
C VAL A 141 6.60 2.06 -13.61
N GLY A 142 5.86 2.93 -12.92
CA GLY A 142 6.40 4.13 -12.30
C GLY A 142 7.45 3.83 -11.23
N GLY A 143 7.22 2.83 -10.40
CA GLY A 143 8.19 2.35 -9.42
C GLY A 143 9.50 1.87 -10.06
N LEU A 144 9.40 1.04 -11.11
CA LEU A 144 10.57 0.55 -11.84
C LEU A 144 11.34 1.67 -12.55
N LEU A 145 10.63 2.60 -13.20
CA LEU A 145 11.28 3.74 -13.87
C LEU A 145 11.95 4.69 -12.87
N SER A 146 11.32 4.95 -11.73
CA SER A 146 11.92 5.77 -10.68
C SER A 146 13.19 5.13 -10.12
N LEU A 147 13.19 3.79 -9.94
CA LEU A 147 14.38 3.05 -9.53
C LEU A 147 15.48 3.13 -10.57
N ALA A 148 15.16 2.96 -11.85
CA ALA A 148 16.12 3.07 -12.94
C ALA A 148 16.75 4.48 -13.00
N LEU A 149 15.94 5.54 -12.80
CA LEU A 149 16.43 6.91 -12.74
C LEU A 149 17.31 7.19 -11.51
N ALA A 150 17.00 6.59 -10.37
CA ALA A 150 17.77 6.75 -9.14
C ALA A 150 19.04 5.89 -9.11
N TYR A 151 19.09 4.79 -9.87
CA TYR A 151 20.18 3.81 -9.85
C TYR A 151 21.57 4.41 -10.01
N PRO A 152 21.83 5.34 -10.99
CA PRO A 152 23.16 5.96 -11.11
C PRO A 152 23.63 6.68 -9.86
N PHE A 153 22.74 7.19 -9.04
CA PHE A 153 23.03 7.92 -7.80
C PHE A 153 23.31 6.99 -6.62
N ILE A 154 22.67 5.83 -6.59
CA ILE A 154 22.72 4.91 -5.43
C ILE A 154 23.75 3.78 -5.63
N ARG A 155 24.13 3.44 -6.85
CA ARG A 155 25.01 2.30 -7.18
C ARG A 155 26.40 2.34 -6.53
N GLY A 156 26.88 3.55 -6.19
CA GLY A 156 28.16 3.73 -5.49
C GLY A 156 28.11 3.38 -4.00
N GLY A 157 26.95 3.04 -3.46
CA GLY A 157 26.76 2.69 -2.05
C GLY A 157 27.06 3.86 -1.11
N PHE A 158 27.46 3.53 0.13
CA PHE A 158 27.64 4.48 1.23
C PHE A 158 29.11 4.90 1.43
N VAL A 159 29.95 4.82 0.41
CA VAL A 159 31.28 5.40 0.48
C VAL A 159 31.18 6.94 0.58
N GLU A 160 32.06 7.56 1.36
CA GLU A 160 32.00 8.98 1.68
C GLU A 160 31.90 9.89 0.45
N ALA A 161 32.65 9.57 -0.59
CA ALA A 161 32.64 10.29 -1.87
C ALA A 161 31.30 10.21 -2.60
N ASN A 162 30.48 9.15 -2.39
CA ASN A 162 29.19 8.95 -3.04
C ASN A 162 28.00 9.46 -2.20
N LEU A 163 28.16 9.73 -0.91
CA LEU A 163 27.06 10.17 -0.05
C LEU A 163 26.29 11.40 -0.56
N PRO A 164 26.94 12.44 -1.14
CA PRO A 164 26.20 13.55 -1.73
C PRO A 164 25.31 13.13 -2.91
N LEU A 165 25.82 12.26 -3.79
CA LEU A 165 25.04 11.69 -4.90
C LEU A 165 23.91 10.82 -4.39
N TYR A 166 24.21 9.94 -3.41
CA TYR A 166 23.17 9.10 -2.82
C TYR A 166 22.02 9.93 -2.27
N ARG A 167 22.29 11.01 -1.52
CA ARG A 167 21.27 11.94 -1.02
C ARG A 167 20.53 12.66 -2.15
N ALA A 168 21.20 12.98 -3.26
CA ALA A 168 20.54 13.58 -4.43
C ALA A 168 19.46 12.67 -5.01
N SER A 169 19.55 11.33 -4.85
CA SER A 169 18.50 10.39 -5.28
C SER A 169 17.14 10.68 -4.63
N PHE A 170 17.11 11.21 -3.42
CA PHE A 170 15.87 11.58 -2.73
C PHE A 170 15.21 12.79 -3.38
N ALA A 171 16.00 13.79 -3.80
CA ALA A 171 15.51 14.94 -4.57
C ALA A 171 15.02 14.52 -5.97
N VAL A 172 15.72 13.59 -6.62
CA VAL A 172 15.30 12.99 -7.91
C VAL A 172 13.96 12.27 -7.75
N THR A 173 13.79 11.51 -6.67
CA THR A 173 12.52 10.83 -6.34
C THR A 173 11.39 11.84 -6.16
N ALA A 174 11.63 12.92 -5.41
CA ALA A 174 10.67 13.98 -5.18
C ALA A 174 10.28 14.68 -6.50
N ALA A 175 11.27 14.98 -7.35
CA ALA A 175 11.04 15.57 -8.67
C ALA A 175 10.24 14.64 -9.59
N PHE A 176 10.56 13.34 -9.63
CA PHE A 176 9.80 12.33 -10.38
C PHE A 176 8.35 12.29 -9.93
N PHE A 177 8.11 12.26 -8.60
CA PHE A 177 6.75 12.28 -8.07
C PHE A 177 6.01 13.55 -8.46
N LEU A 178 6.62 14.71 -8.28
CA LEU A 178 5.99 15.99 -8.59
C LEU A 178 5.62 16.08 -10.08
N VAL A 179 6.57 15.83 -10.98
CA VAL A 179 6.38 15.89 -12.43
C VAL A 179 5.31 14.90 -12.88
N GLY A 180 5.35 13.66 -12.39
CA GLY A 180 4.36 12.64 -12.71
C GLY A 180 2.97 12.92 -12.16
N ALA A 181 2.84 13.74 -11.08
CA ALA A 181 1.57 14.14 -10.50
C ALA A 181 0.93 15.36 -11.21
N ILE A 182 1.72 16.19 -11.90
CA ILE A 182 1.22 17.39 -12.60
C ILE A 182 0.02 17.11 -13.51
N PRO A 183 0.02 16.08 -14.39
CA PRO A 183 -1.14 15.80 -15.23
C PRO A 183 -2.40 15.55 -14.42
N THR A 184 -2.28 14.85 -13.26
CA THR A 184 -3.41 14.62 -12.37
C THR A 184 -3.93 15.94 -11.82
N PHE A 185 -3.07 16.85 -11.40
CA PHE A 185 -3.47 18.16 -10.87
C PHE A 185 -4.15 19.05 -11.92
N LEU A 186 -3.70 18.98 -13.16
CA LEU A 186 -4.25 19.80 -14.24
C LEU A 186 -5.62 19.29 -14.74
N PHE A 187 -5.76 17.97 -14.89
CA PHE A 187 -6.94 17.38 -15.53
C PHE A 187 -7.99 16.88 -14.55
N LEU A 188 -7.63 16.63 -13.28
CA LEU A 188 -8.57 16.14 -12.29
C LEU A 188 -9.53 17.25 -11.89
N ARG A 189 -10.82 17.04 -12.14
CA ARG A 189 -11.89 17.97 -11.76
C ARG A 189 -12.77 17.37 -10.70
N GLU A 190 -13.03 18.12 -9.65
CA GLU A 190 -13.99 17.77 -8.62
C GLU A 190 -15.41 17.87 -9.17
N ARG A 191 -16.20 16.82 -8.98
CA ARG A 191 -17.60 16.78 -9.42
C ARG A 191 -18.57 16.80 -8.25
N ALA A 192 -18.08 16.54 -7.04
CA ALA A 192 -18.89 16.59 -5.83
C ALA A 192 -19.38 18.00 -5.55
N GLN A 193 -20.63 18.11 -5.05
CA GLN A 193 -21.18 19.37 -4.53
C GLN A 193 -20.98 19.43 -3.01
N PRO A 194 -20.70 20.61 -2.43
CA PRO A 194 -20.57 20.75 -0.99
C PRO A 194 -21.89 20.40 -0.29
N HIS A 195 -21.82 19.53 0.70
CA HIS A 195 -22.96 19.32 1.60
C HIS A 195 -22.99 20.47 2.61
N GLN A 196 -24.13 21.16 2.73
CA GLN A 196 -24.33 22.20 3.73
C GLN A 196 -24.33 21.57 5.13
N SER A 197 -23.19 21.51 5.77
CA SER A 197 -23.05 21.19 7.20
C SER A 197 -22.52 22.41 7.93
N ASN A 198 -23.34 22.96 8.81
CA ASN A 198 -23.00 24.14 9.67
C ASN A 198 -22.02 23.79 10.80
N ALA A 199 -21.08 22.91 10.59
CA ALA A 199 -20.17 22.44 11.64
C ALA A 199 -18.84 23.20 11.64
N THR A 200 -18.87 24.41 12.17
CA THR A 200 -17.68 25.16 12.67
C THR A 200 -17.31 24.68 14.09
N THR A 201 -17.18 23.40 14.32
CA THR A 201 -16.78 22.91 15.65
C THR A 201 -15.34 22.39 15.63
N ALA A 202 -14.59 22.71 16.69
CA ALA A 202 -13.18 22.42 16.90
C ALA A 202 -12.76 21.05 16.35
N VAL A 203 -11.92 21.08 15.31
CA VAL A 203 -11.51 19.92 14.49
C VAL A 203 -11.04 18.73 15.35
N TRP A 204 -10.28 18.97 16.41
CA TRP A 204 -9.66 17.90 17.20
C TRP A 204 -10.62 17.14 18.13
N ARG A 205 -11.61 17.76 18.75
CA ARG A 205 -12.62 17.05 19.55
C ARG A 205 -13.58 16.23 18.69
N SER A 206 -13.75 16.61 17.42
CA SER A 206 -14.58 15.89 16.47
C SER A 206 -13.89 14.63 15.90
N VAL A 207 -12.54 14.55 15.85
CA VAL A 207 -11.80 13.43 15.25
C VAL A 207 -12.17 12.10 15.89
N PHE A 208 -11.96 11.94 17.20
CA PHE A 208 -12.25 10.68 17.88
C PHE A 208 -13.75 10.39 17.95
N ARG A 209 -14.59 11.40 18.09
CA ARG A 209 -16.03 11.23 18.04
C ARG A 209 -16.46 10.78 16.65
N ARG A 210 -15.92 11.38 15.58
CA ARG A 210 -16.19 11.00 14.20
C ARG A 210 -15.69 9.59 13.88
N LEU A 211 -14.51 9.18 14.34
CA LEU A 211 -14.04 7.79 14.22
C LEU A 211 -15.05 6.81 14.86
N GLY A 212 -15.53 7.11 16.06
CA GLY A 212 -16.56 6.30 16.72
C GLY A 212 -17.93 6.32 16.00
N GLU A 213 -18.35 7.48 15.52
CA GLU A 213 -19.59 7.64 14.74
C GLU A 213 -19.49 6.92 13.40
N THR A 214 -18.34 6.96 12.74
CA THR A 214 -18.17 6.30 11.45
C THR A 214 -17.96 4.79 11.60
N ALA A 215 -17.29 4.35 12.67
CA ALA A 215 -17.28 2.93 13.02
C ALA A 215 -18.72 2.40 13.28
N ARG A 216 -19.57 3.19 13.96
CA ARG A 216 -21.00 2.88 14.09
C ARG A 216 -21.74 2.95 12.75
N ARG A 217 -21.38 3.86 11.85
CA ARG A 217 -21.97 3.96 10.51
C ARG A 217 -21.58 2.78 9.63
N LEU A 218 -20.35 2.25 9.74
CA LEU A 218 -19.94 1.02 9.06
C LEU A 218 -20.87 -0.16 9.40
N SER A 219 -21.44 -0.23 10.61
CA SER A 219 -22.43 -1.25 10.97
C SER A 219 -23.70 -1.17 10.14
N HIS A 220 -24.01 -0.03 9.54
CA HIS A 220 -25.12 0.13 8.61
C HIS A 220 -24.84 -0.40 7.18
N TYR A 221 -23.58 -0.79 6.91
CA TYR A 221 -23.13 -1.37 5.65
C TYR A 221 -22.50 -2.75 5.91
N PRO A 222 -23.32 -3.77 6.20
CA PRO A 222 -22.83 -5.06 6.69
C PRO A 222 -21.88 -5.76 5.71
N ASP A 223 -22.14 -5.69 4.41
CA ASP A 223 -21.27 -6.30 3.39
C ASP A 223 -19.91 -5.59 3.29
N LEU A 224 -19.89 -4.27 3.42
CA LEU A 224 -18.66 -3.51 3.47
C LEU A 224 -17.85 -3.83 4.75
N SER A 225 -18.51 -3.92 5.91
CA SER A 225 -17.83 -4.25 7.17
C SER A 225 -17.22 -5.65 7.11
N ARG A 226 -17.96 -6.64 6.61
CA ARG A 226 -17.46 -8.01 6.40
C ARG A 226 -16.29 -8.03 5.42
N TYR A 227 -16.40 -7.25 4.34
CA TYR A 227 -15.33 -7.10 3.37
C TYR A 227 -14.06 -6.51 4.00
N LEU A 228 -14.16 -5.42 4.79
CA LEU A 228 -13.01 -4.80 5.43
C LEU A 228 -12.32 -5.74 6.44
N ILE A 229 -13.09 -6.55 7.18
CA ILE A 229 -12.53 -7.58 8.08
C ILE A 229 -11.83 -8.68 7.27
N ALA A 230 -12.46 -9.19 6.22
CA ALA A 230 -11.83 -10.18 5.34
C ALA A 230 -10.56 -9.61 4.69
N TYR A 231 -10.62 -8.37 4.20
CA TYR A 231 -9.49 -7.64 3.61
C TYR A 231 -8.31 -7.54 4.56
N LEU A 232 -8.55 -7.19 5.82
CA LEU A 232 -7.53 -7.14 6.86
C LEU A 232 -6.84 -8.50 6.99
N VAL A 233 -7.61 -9.57 7.11
CA VAL A 233 -7.07 -10.92 7.37
C VAL A 233 -6.26 -11.44 6.17
N TYR A 234 -6.80 -11.41 4.94
CA TYR A 234 -6.07 -11.96 3.81
C TYR A 234 -4.91 -11.07 3.34
N THR A 235 -5.01 -9.75 3.54
CA THR A 235 -3.93 -8.82 3.19
C THR A 235 -2.76 -8.95 4.16
N ASP A 236 -3.01 -9.29 5.42
CA ASP A 236 -1.95 -9.60 6.40
C ASP A 236 -1.10 -10.80 5.94
N ALA A 237 -1.75 -11.86 5.44
CA ALA A 237 -1.04 -12.98 4.84
C ALA A 237 -0.25 -12.57 3.58
N ILE A 238 -0.84 -11.77 2.69
CA ILE A 238 -0.17 -11.29 1.47
C ILE A 238 1.09 -10.51 1.83
N ASN A 239 0.98 -9.52 2.72
CA ASN A 239 2.10 -8.69 3.16
C ASN A 239 3.19 -9.56 3.81
N THR A 240 2.80 -10.54 4.62
CA THR A 240 3.73 -11.47 5.27
C THR A 240 4.49 -12.31 4.23
N VAL A 241 3.79 -12.89 3.26
CA VAL A 241 4.42 -13.68 2.19
C VAL A 241 5.39 -12.84 1.38
N ILE A 242 5.06 -11.58 1.08
CA ILE A 242 5.95 -10.65 0.35
C ILE A 242 7.24 -10.42 1.14
N VAL A 243 7.13 -10.06 2.43
CA VAL A 243 8.30 -9.78 3.28
C VAL A 243 9.11 -11.04 3.51
N ALA A 244 8.46 -12.18 3.74
CA ALA A 244 9.12 -13.45 4.01
C ALA A 244 9.75 -14.08 2.76
N SER A 245 9.32 -13.70 1.54
CA SER A 245 9.79 -14.34 0.30
C SER A 245 11.30 -14.26 0.10
N ALA A 246 11.92 -13.12 0.41
CA ALA A 246 13.37 -12.94 0.31
C ALA A 246 14.12 -13.80 1.35
N ILE A 247 13.62 -13.86 2.59
CA ILE A 247 14.20 -14.68 3.66
C ILE A 247 14.07 -16.16 3.30
N PHE A 248 12.92 -16.57 2.81
CA PHE A 248 12.66 -17.94 2.34
C PHE A 248 13.60 -18.32 1.20
N ALA A 249 13.69 -17.49 0.17
CA ALA A 249 14.54 -17.73 -1.00
C ALA A 249 16.03 -17.88 -0.61
N ASN A 250 16.51 -17.00 0.26
CA ASN A 250 17.89 -17.08 0.74
C ASN A 250 18.14 -18.32 1.62
N LYS A 251 17.28 -18.57 2.63
CA LYS A 251 17.52 -19.65 3.62
C LYS A 251 17.17 -21.05 3.13
N VAL A 252 16.28 -21.19 2.17
CA VAL A 252 15.74 -22.49 1.72
C VAL A 252 16.28 -22.90 0.35
N LEU A 253 16.62 -21.93 -0.48
CA LEU A 253 17.04 -22.13 -1.85
C LEU A 253 18.41 -21.51 -2.16
N ASP A 254 19.11 -20.95 -1.17
CA ASP A 254 20.45 -20.35 -1.30
C ASP A 254 20.52 -19.25 -2.39
N PHE A 255 19.46 -18.44 -2.52
CA PHE A 255 19.43 -17.33 -3.46
C PHE A 255 20.51 -16.30 -3.11
N THR A 256 21.28 -15.92 -4.12
CA THR A 256 22.21 -14.79 -4.03
C THR A 256 21.48 -13.45 -4.04
N PRO A 257 22.13 -12.35 -3.64
CA PRO A 257 21.52 -11.01 -3.79
C PRO A 257 21.09 -10.69 -5.22
N ASP A 258 21.83 -11.14 -6.24
CA ASP A 258 21.49 -10.94 -7.65
C ASP A 258 20.22 -11.71 -8.05
N ASP A 259 20.08 -12.96 -7.56
CA ASP A 259 18.87 -13.77 -7.76
C ASP A 259 17.65 -13.10 -7.13
N LEU A 260 17.79 -12.50 -5.93
CA LEU A 260 16.71 -11.78 -5.25
C LEU A 260 16.29 -10.52 -6.03
N ILE A 261 17.25 -9.77 -6.59
CA ILE A 261 16.95 -8.61 -7.44
C ILE A 261 16.17 -9.05 -8.67
N MET A 262 16.62 -10.09 -9.37
CA MET A 262 15.93 -10.62 -10.54
C MET A 262 14.53 -11.13 -10.19
N TYR A 263 14.40 -11.86 -9.09
CA TYR A 263 13.10 -12.32 -8.56
C TYR A 263 12.15 -11.15 -8.30
N PHE A 264 12.63 -10.08 -7.67
CA PHE A 264 11.85 -8.87 -7.43
C PHE A 264 11.39 -8.22 -8.73
N LEU A 265 12.29 -8.07 -9.72
CA LEU A 265 11.94 -7.49 -11.03
C LEU A 265 10.86 -8.31 -11.75
N VAL A 266 11.02 -9.64 -11.78
CA VAL A 266 10.03 -10.55 -12.39
C VAL A 266 8.66 -10.41 -11.69
N THR A 267 8.66 -10.35 -10.37
CA THR A 267 7.44 -10.20 -9.57
C THR A 267 6.76 -8.86 -9.85
N GLN A 268 7.53 -7.76 -9.96
CA GLN A 268 6.99 -6.42 -10.24
C GLN A 268 6.35 -6.32 -11.64
N VAL A 269 7.02 -6.88 -12.66
CA VAL A 269 6.49 -6.92 -14.02
C VAL A 269 5.21 -7.76 -14.07
N SER A 270 5.22 -8.91 -13.42
CA SER A 270 4.05 -9.78 -13.32
C SER A 270 2.90 -9.12 -12.57
N ALA A 271 3.18 -8.35 -11.50
CA ALA A 271 2.17 -7.60 -10.76
C ALA A 271 1.52 -6.51 -11.62
N ALA A 272 2.31 -5.83 -12.45
CA ALA A 272 1.77 -4.87 -13.41
C ALA A 272 0.78 -5.52 -14.39
N LEU A 273 1.16 -6.66 -14.99
CA LEU A 273 0.30 -7.41 -15.90
C LEU A 273 -0.92 -7.99 -15.19
N GLY A 274 -0.73 -8.57 -14.01
CA GLY A 274 -1.80 -9.14 -13.19
C GLY A 274 -2.86 -8.12 -12.80
N SER A 275 -2.44 -6.90 -12.40
CA SER A 275 -3.37 -5.83 -12.05
C SER A 275 -4.28 -5.45 -13.23
N ILE A 276 -3.73 -5.39 -14.45
CA ILE A 276 -4.48 -5.08 -15.67
C ILE A 276 -5.44 -6.22 -16.04
N LEU A 277 -4.92 -7.44 -16.10
CA LEU A 277 -5.70 -8.62 -16.52
C LEU A 277 -6.88 -8.89 -15.57
N PHE A 278 -6.61 -8.92 -14.26
CA PHE A 278 -7.65 -9.17 -13.26
C PHE A 278 -8.55 -7.95 -13.03
N GLY A 279 -8.08 -6.72 -13.29
CA GLY A 279 -8.93 -5.54 -13.34
C GLY A 279 -10.02 -5.66 -14.43
N VAL A 280 -9.63 -6.12 -15.62
CA VAL A 280 -10.59 -6.41 -16.71
C VAL A 280 -11.50 -7.60 -16.34
N LEU A 281 -10.96 -8.62 -15.70
CA LEU A 281 -11.73 -9.79 -15.25
C LEU A 281 -12.77 -9.37 -14.19
N ALA A 282 -12.42 -8.48 -13.26
CA ALA A 282 -13.34 -7.95 -12.25
C ALA A 282 -14.54 -7.20 -12.85
N ASP A 283 -14.36 -6.54 -14.00
CA ASP A 283 -15.48 -5.91 -14.73
C ASP A 283 -16.40 -6.94 -15.41
N ARG A 284 -15.88 -8.14 -15.76
CA ARG A 284 -16.65 -9.18 -16.46
C ARG A 284 -17.40 -10.11 -15.52
N ILE A 285 -16.74 -10.61 -14.49
CA ILE A 285 -17.30 -11.64 -13.58
C ILE A 285 -17.68 -11.11 -12.20
N GLY A 286 -17.38 -9.84 -11.90
CA GLY A 286 -17.56 -9.19 -10.61
C GLY A 286 -16.27 -9.15 -9.79
N ALA A 287 -16.11 -8.11 -8.98
CA ALA A 287 -14.92 -7.92 -8.15
C ALA A 287 -14.85 -8.95 -7.02
N ALA A 288 -15.97 -9.29 -6.40
CA ALA A 288 -16.02 -10.28 -5.33
C ALA A 288 -15.59 -11.69 -5.82
N ARG A 289 -16.07 -12.11 -6.99
CA ARG A 289 -15.64 -13.40 -7.57
C ARG A 289 -14.16 -13.38 -7.92
N THR A 290 -13.66 -12.28 -8.46
CA THR A 290 -12.24 -12.13 -8.81
C THR A 290 -11.36 -12.21 -7.56
N ILE A 291 -11.74 -11.55 -6.45
CA ILE A 291 -11.03 -11.68 -5.17
C ILE A 291 -11.03 -13.13 -4.69
N THR A 292 -12.16 -13.84 -4.78
CA THR A 292 -12.23 -15.26 -4.42
C THR A 292 -11.22 -16.10 -5.21
N VAL A 293 -11.12 -15.88 -6.53
CA VAL A 293 -10.12 -16.55 -7.38
C VAL A 293 -8.70 -16.26 -6.91
N THR A 294 -8.39 -14.99 -6.59
CA THR A 294 -7.06 -14.61 -6.09
C THR A 294 -6.74 -15.25 -4.73
N LEU A 295 -7.71 -15.40 -3.83
CA LEU A 295 -7.47 -16.04 -2.53
C LEU A 295 -7.16 -17.54 -2.69
N PHE A 296 -7.83 -18.25 -3.58
CA PHE A 296 -7.48 -19.65 -3.93
C PHE A 296 -6.09 -19.73 -4.58
N LEU A 297 -5.77 -18.79 -5.47
CA LEU A 297 -4.44 -18.71 -6.07
C LEU A 297 -3.36 -18.49 -4.99
N TRP A 298 -3.55 -17.56 -4.06
CA TRP A 298 -2.64 -17.34 -2.94
C TRP A 298 -2.48 -18.58 -2.06
N THR A 299 -3.58 -19.29 -1.76
CA THR A 299 -3.53 -20.55 -1.01
C THR A 299 -2.69 -21.61 -1.73
N ALA A 300 -2.88 -21.75 -3.05
CA ALA A 300 -2.09 -22.67 -3.87
C ALA A 300 -0.60 -22.25 -3.93
N LEU A 301 -0.31 -20.95 -3.99
CA LEU A 301 1.05 -20.41 -4.02
C LEU A 301 1.82 -20.70 -2.73
N VAL A 302 1.21 -20.49 -1.56
CA VAL A 302 1.88 -20.80 -0.28
C VAL A 302 2.05 -22.29 -0.07
N ALA A 303 1.10 -23.13 -0.53
CA ALA A 303 1.25 -24.57 -0.54
C ALA A 303 2.37 -25.03 -1.50
N GLY A 304 2.46 -24.45 -2.70
CA GLY A 304 3.54 -24.67 -3.63
C GLY A 304 4.90 -24.24 -3.09
N ALA A 305 4.97 -23.08 -2.42
CA ALA A 305 6.20 -22.61 -1.81
C ALA A 305 6.71 -23.54 -0.68
N ALA A 306 5.81 -24.20 0.03
CA ALA A 306 6.19 -25.16 1.06
C ALA A 306 6.93 -26.40 0.50
N VAL A 307 6.70 -26.76 -0.75
CA VAL A 307 7.28 -27.97 -1.41
C VAL A 307 8.32 -27.65 -2.47
N VAL A 308 8.57 -26.37 -2.79
CA VAL A 308 9.53 -25.92 -3.79
C VAL A 308 10.95 -26.41 -3.49
N ARG A 309 11.71 -26.81 -4.53
CA ARG A 309 13.08 -27.34 -4.38
C ARG A 309 14.11 -26.70 -5.30
N THR A 310 13.67 -25.97 -6.32
CA THR A 310 14.57 -25.37 -7.32
C THR A 310 14.30 -23.89 -7.50
N HIS A 311 15.33 -23.14 -7.93
CA HIS A 311 15.21 -21.71 -8.25
C HIS A 311 14.13 -21.47 -9.30
N GLY A 312 14.09 -22.29 -10.39
CA GLY A 312 13.11 -22.14 -11.45
C GLY A 312 11.66 -22.30 -10.96
N GLN A 313 11.39 -23.27 -10.06
CA GLN A 313 10.07 -23.40 -9.43
C GLN A 313 9.71 -22.17 -8.60
N PHE A 314 10.67 -21.60 -7.86
CA PHE A 314 10.44 -20.42 -7.05
C PHE A 314 10.20 -19.16 -7.91
N TYR A 315 10.92 -19.01 -9.03
CA TYR A 315 10.63 -17.96 -10.02
C TYR A 315 9.21 -18.08 -10.60
N ALA A 316 8.75 -19.30 -10.89
CA ALA A 316 7.38 -19.53 -11.34
C ALA A 316 6.34 -19.14 -10.27
N ILE A 317 6.60 -19.48 -9.00
CA ILE A 317 5.78 -19.04 -7.87
C ILE A 317 5.80 -17.52 -7.77
N GLY A 318 6.95 -16.87 -7.89
CA GLY A 318 7.10 -15.41 -7.86
C GLY A 318 6.33 -14.70 -8.97
N LEU A 319 6.37 -15.25 -10.18
CA LEU A 319 5.59 -14.75 -11.31
C LEU A 319 4.09 -14.77 -11.02
N LEU A 320 3.59 -15.91 -10.52
CA LEU A 320 2.17 -16.05 -10.18
C LEU A 320 1.78 -15.21 -8.95
N ALA A 321 2.68 -15.11 -7.94
CA ALA A 321 2.48 -14.28 -6.76
C ALA A 321 2.42 -12.79 -7.11
N GLY A 322 3.30 -12.33 -8.01
CA GLY A 322 3.24 -10.98 -8.55
C GLY A 322 1.90 -10.70 -9.22
N ALA A 323 1.46 -11.58 -10.14
CA ALA A 323 0.16 -11.44 -10.79
C ALA A 323 -1.00 -11.42 -9.79
N ALA A 324 -0.98 -12.31 -8.77
CA ALA A 324 -1.99 -12.35 -7.71
C ALA A 324 -1.97 -11.08 -6.83
N LEU A 325 -0.79 -10.52 -6.55
CA LEU A 325 -0.64 -9.27 -5.81
C LEU A 325 -1.28 -8.10 -6.56
N GLY A 326 -0.91 -7.90 -7.82
CA GLY A 326 -1.49 -6.86 -8.66
C GLY A 326 -3.00 -7.03 -8.84
N ALA A 327 -3.46 -8.27 -9.04
CA ALA A 327 -4.87 -8.61 -9.10
C ALA A 327 -5.61 -8.21 -7.82
N ASN A 328 -5.06 -8.58 -6.66
CA ASN A 328 -5.71 -8.32 -5.38
C ASN A 328 -5.79 -6.82 -5.07
N GLN A 329 -4.73 -6.06 -5.33
CA GLN A 329 -4.70 -4.61 -5.15
C GLN A 329 -5.74 -3.91 -6.04
N ALA A 330 -5.80 -4.27 -7.33
CA ALA A 330 -6.75 -3.67 -8.27
C ALA A 330 -8.20 -4.00 -7.92
N THR A 331 -8.49 -5.28 -7.62
CA THR A 331 -9.87 -5.75 -7.36
C THR A 331 -10.38 -5.33 -5.98
N SER A 332 -9.52 -5.28 -4.97
CA SER A 332 -9.88 -4.79 -3.63
C SER A 332 -10.27 -3.31 -3.67
N ARG A 333 -9.49 -2.47 -4.36
CA ARG A 333 -9.83 -1.07 -4.57
C ARG A 333 -11.16 -0.94 -5.36
N THR A 334 -11.40 -1.81 -6.32
CA THR A 334 -12.62 -1.83 -7.10
C THR A 334 -13.85 -2.18 -6.27
N LEU A 335 -13.78 -3.26 -5.47
CA LEU A 335 -14.90 -3.70 -4.63
C LEU A 335 -15.26 -2.63 -3.59
N LEU A 336 -14.24 -2.04 -2.94
CA LEU A 336 -14.46 -0.91 -2.04
C LEU A 336 -15.21 0.23 -2.75
N GLY A 337 -14.74 0.62 -3.93
CA GLY A 337 -15.37 1.69 -4.71
C GLY A 337 -16.84 1.40 -5.03
N ARG A 338 -17.17 0.13 -5.35
CA ARG A 338 -18.55 -0.31 -5.60
C ARG A 338 -19.45 -0.27 -4.34
N PHE A 339 -18.86 -0.42 -3.16
CA PHE A 339 -19.56 -0.37 -1.87
C PHE A 339 -19.63 1.02 -1.26
N THR A 340 -19.00 2.01 -1.90
CA THR A 340 -18.88 3.37 -1.37
C THR A 340 -20.04 4.23 -1.84
N PRO A 341 -20.85 4.83 -0.92
CA PRO A 341 -21.89 5.78 -1.28
C PRO A 341 -21.31 7.05 -1.91
N LEU A 342 -22.06 7.65 -2.83
CA LEU A 342 -21.71 8.96 -3.39
C LEU A 342 -21.66 10.02 -2.28
N GLY A 343 -20.68 10.92 -2.34
CA GLY A 343 -20.47 11.97 -1.35
C GLY A 343 -19.64 11.56 -0.11
N ARG A 344 -19.23 10.28 0.01
CA ARG A 344 -18.42 9.77 1.15
C ARG A 344 -17.20 8.98 0.71
N GLN A 345 -16.70 9.21 -0.47
CA GLN A 345 -15.66 8.40 -1.08
C GLN A 345 -14.35 8.47 -0.29
N ALA A 346 -13.88 9.65 0.06
CA ALA A 346 -12.63 9.83 0.76
C ALA A 346 -12.69 9.29 2.21
N GLU A 347 -13.84 9.40 2.87
CA GLU A 347 -14.09 8.80 4.19
C GLU A 347 -13.93 7.28 4.15
N PHE A 348 -14.57 6.60 3.20
CA PHE A 348 -14.55 5.13 3.11
C PHE A 348 -13.18 4.60 2.64
N PHE A 349 -12.52 5.29 1.72
CA PHE A 349 -11.13 4.96 1.36
C PHE A 349 -10.15 5.22 2.50
N GLY A 350 -10.45 6.17 3.39
CA GLY A 350 -9.74 6.36 4.66
C GLY A 350 -9.81 5.12 5.56
N PHE A 351 -11.00 4.53 5.75
CA PHE A 351 -11.15 3.27 6.51
C PHE A 351 -10.45 2.08 5.85
N PHE A 352 -10.51 1.99 4.53
CA PHE A 352 -9.78 0.98 3.79
C PHE A 352 -8.27 1.09 4.01
N SER A 353 -7.74 2.32 4.01
CA SER A 353 -6.34 2.57 4.35
C SER A 353 -6.01 2.10 5.76
N VAL A 354 -6.87 2.39 6.76
CA VAL A 354 -6.71 1.90 8.13
C VAL A 354 -6.64 0.38 8.17
N ALA A 355 -7.61 -0.31 7.55
CA ALA A 355 -7.61 -1.78 7.50
C ALA A 355 -6.33 -2.32 6.86
N GLY A 356 -5.86 -1.72 5.74
CA GLY A 356 -4.62 -2.10 5.07
C GLY A 356 -3.37 -1.89 5.94
N LYS A 357 -3.34 -0.89 6.82
CA LYS A 357 -2.19 -0.64 7.71
C LYS A 357 -2.14 -1.62 8.88
N PHE A 358 -3.30 -2.01 9.42
CA PHE A 358 -3.36 -3.05 10.44
C PHE A 358 -3.11 -4.46 9.88
N ALA A 359 -3.30 -4.65 8.56
CA ALA A 359 -3.02 -5.90 7.84
C ALA A 359 -1.51 -6.09 7.56
N ALA A 360 -0.66 -5.99 8.55
CA ALA A 360 0.76 -6.30 8.48
C ALA A 360 1.35 -6.56 9.88
N ILE A 361 0.50 -6.95 10.82
CA ILE A 361 0.89 -7.08 12.23
C ILE A 361 0.91 -8.54 12.66
N ILE A 362 -0.18 -9.26 12.46
CA ILE A 362 -0.36 -10.60 13.02
C ILE A 362 0.37 -11.65 12.18
N GLY A 363 0.30 -11.55 10.87
CA GLY A 363 0.92 -12.52 9.97
C GLY A 363 2.42 -12.67 10.16
N PRO A 364 3.23 -11.59 10.19
CA PRO A 364 4.67 -11.69 10.45
C PRO A 364 4.99 -12.31 11.82
N LEU A 365 4.19 -12.02 12.86
CA LEU A 365 4.37 -12.63 14.18
C LEU A 365 4.11 -14.14 14.12
N VAL A 366 3.01 -14.58 13.51
CA VAL A 366 2.70 -16.01 13.34
C VAL A 366 3.79 -16.70 12.51
N TYR A 367 4.27 -16.07 11.43
CA TYR A 367 5.35 -16.60 10.61
C TYR A 367 6.63 -16.81 11.43
N ALA A 368 7.01 -15.82 12.25
CA ALA A 368 8.19 -15.87 13.10
C ALA A 368 8.07 -16.98 14.16
N GLU A 369 6.93 -17.08 14.86
CA GLU A 369 6.72 -18.09 15.88
C GLU A 369 6.69 -19.52 15.30
N VAL A 370 6.00 -19.72 14.16
CA VAL A 370 6.02 -21.03 13.49
C VAL A 370 7.42 -21.40 13.03
N THR A 371 8.21 -20.43 12.55
CA THR A 371 9.62 -20.67 12.22
C THR A 371 10.42 -21.08 13.45
N ALA A 372 10.25 -20.38 14.57
CA ALA A 372 10.95 -20.67 15.82
C ALA A 372 10.59 -22.07 16.38
N TRP A 373 9.31 -22.45 16.36
CA TRP A 373 8.86 -23.74 16.91
C TRP A 373 9.22 -24.93 16.01
N THR A 374 9.13 -24.74 14.67
CA THR A 374 9.35 -25.85 13.73
C THR A 374 10.77 -25.94 13.19
N GLY A 375 11.57 -24.87 13.33
CA GLY A 375 12.88 -24.74 12.68
C GLY A 375 12.78 -24.60 11.15
N SER A 376 11.58 -24.41 10.58
CA SER A 376 11.34 -24.53 9.15
C SER A 376 10.56 -23.36 8.56
N GLN A 377 11.18 -22.67 7.61
CA GLN A 377 10.53 -21.63 6.80
C GLN A 377 9.35 -22.19 5.96
N ARG A 378 9.38 -23.49 5.62
CA ARG A 378 8.33 -24.16 4.83
C ARG A 378 7.02 -24.27 5.61
N TRP A 379 7.07 -24.61 6.88
CA TRP A 379 5.90 -24.62 7.74
C TRP A 379 5.39 -23.21 8.02
N ALA A 380 6.30 -22.26 8.17
CA ALA A 380 5.93 -20.86 8.38
C ALA A 380 5.19 -20.26 7.16
N VAL A 381 5.66 -20.50 5.94
CA VAL A 381 4.93 -20.02 4.75
C VAL A 381 3.58 -20.75 4.59
N LEU A 382 3.52 -22.06 4.90
CA LEU A 382 2.29 -22.84 4.82
C LEU A 382 1.25 -22.35 5.84
N SER A 383 1.66 -21.85 7.01
CA SER A 383 0.73 -21.31 8.03
C SER A 383 -0.06 -20.11 7.50
N MET A 384 0.43 -19.39 6.50
CA MET A 384 -0.30 -18.29 5.86
C MET A 384 -1.56 -18.79 5.11
N ALA A 385 -1.62 -20.07 4.74
CA ALA A 385 -2.83 -20.66 4.17
C ALA A 385 -4.05 -20.56 5.11
N VAL A 386 -3.82 -20.57 6.42
CA VAL A 386 -4.88 -20.40 7.43
C VAL A 386 -5.51 -19.01 7.32
N PHE A 387 -4.69 -17.97 7.14
CA PHE A 387 -5.19 -16.61 6.96
C PHE A 387 -5.99 -16.45 5.67
N PHE A 388 -5.54 -17.07 4.56
CA PHE A 388 -6.30 -17.07 3.31
C PHE A 388 -7.61 -17.84 3.46
N ALA A 389 -7.61 -18.98 4.15
CA ALA A 389 -8.82 -19.76 4.41
C ALA A 389 -9.82 -18.98 5.30
N VAL A 390 -9.36 -18.39 6.42
CA VAL A 390 -10.19 -17.56 7.29
C VAL A 390 -10.69 -16.32 6.54
N GLY A 391 -9.81 -15.64 5.82
CA GLY A 391 -10.17 -14.50 4.98
C GLY A 391 -11.25 -14.85 3.96
N TRP A 392 -11.12 -16.00 3.28
CA TRP A 392 -12.13 -16.50 2.35
C TRP A 392 -13.44 -16.87 3.07
N LEU A 393 -13.39 -17.55 4.23
CA LEU A 393 -14.59 -17.90 5.00
C LEU A 393 -15.40 -16.66 5.42
N ILE A 394 -14.73 -15.58 5.78
CA ILE A 394 -15.41 -14.31 6.05
C ILE A 394 -15.91 -13.70 4.73
N PHE A 395 -15.06 -13.67 3.70
CA PHE A 395 -15.34 -13.02 2.44
C PHE A 395 -16.51 -13.66 1.67
N ARG A 396 -16.71 -14.98 1.76
CA ARG A 396 -17.84 -15.68 1.12
C ARG A 396 -19.21 -15.21 1.59
N THR A 397 -19.27 -14.52 2.75
CA THR A 397 -20.52 -13.93 3.28
C THR A 397 -20.83 -12.55 2.70
N VAL A 398 -19.89 -11.99 1.91
CA VAL A 398 -20.02 -10.69 1.25
C VAL A 398 -20.79 -10.87 -0.06
N ASP A 399 -21.87 -10.12 -0.20
CA ASP A 399 -22.66 -10.07 -1.44
C ASP A 399 -22.42 -8.73 -2.14
N GLU A 400 -21.87 -8.80 -3.37
CA GLU A 400 -21.54 -7.60 -4.14
C GLU A 400 -22.79 -6.82 -4.56
N GLY A 401 -23.87 -7.53 -4.94
CA GLY A 401 -25.14 -6.89 -5.35
C GLY A 401 -25.82 -6.17 -4.18
N ARG A 402 -25.89 -6.83 -3.03
CA ARG A 402 -26.47 -6.26 -1.80
C ARG A 402 -25.64 -5.07 -1.30
N GLY A 403 -24.31 -5.16 -1.33
CA GLY A 403 -23.43 -4.06 -0.94
C GLY A 403 -23.58 -2.84 -1.83
N MET A 404 -23.68 -3.02 -3.15
CA MET A 404 -23.94 -1.96 -4.12
C MET A 404 -25.34 -1.33 -3.91
N ALA A 405 -26.37 -2.14 -3.68
CA ALA A 405 -27.72 -1.64 -3.39
C ALA A 405 -27.74 -0.79 -2.11
N ALA A 406 -27.04 -1.22 -1.05
CA ALA A 406 -26.94 -0.45 0.19
C ALA A 406 -26.17 0.87 0.01
N ALA A 407 -25.16 0.92 -0.86
CA ALA A 407 -24.44 2.13 -1.20
C ALA A 407 -25.35 3.14 -1.94
N ASN A 408 -26.15 2.67 -2.89
CA ASN A 408 -27.05 3.52 -3.69
C ASN A 408 -28.29 4.00 -2.90
N ALA A 409 -28.82 3.20 -1.96
CA ALA A 409 -30.00 3.55 -1.16
C ALA A 409 -29.73 4.69 -0.15
N LYS A 410 -28.46 5.00 0.11
CA LYS A 410 -28.04 6.00 1.10
C LYS A 410 -27.17 7.11 0.49
N ALA A 411 -27.13 7.18 -0.85
CA ALA A 411 -26.46 8.22 -1.64
C ALA A 411 -27.23 9.54 -1.68
#